data_c5842b909effaaa693323a568775ca81
#
_entry.id   c5842b909effaaa693323a568775ca81
#
_cell.length_a   1.000
_cell.length_b   1.000
_cell.length_c   1.000
_cell.angle_alpha   90.00
_cell.angle_beta   90.00
_cell.angle_gamma   90.00
#
_symmetry.space_group_name_H-M   'P 1'
#
loop_
_entity.id
_entity.type
_entity.pdbx_description
1 polymer ?
#
loop_
_entity_poly.entity_id
_entity_poly.type
_entity_poly.pdbx_seq_one_letter_code
_entity_poly.pdbx_strand_id
1 'polypeptide(L)'
;MQRWRVGDVTITRIIETEDASMSAAIMLPDATPANLAAIGWLKPHFVTDAGQLISSVHSLLVESCGQRIVIDTCLGNDKTRIVPQWNRRQGRFLDEIAAAGFARERVDFVVCTHLHPDHVGWNTMLVDGRWLPTFPSARYIFSAQDWAWLDQAPVSALGDFAGDSVRPVFDSGQGECVAPDFRITDEVWLESTPGHSPGHVSIRIASRGEQAVVTGDLMHHPCQLARPHW
;
A
#
# COMPACT_ATOMS: atom_id res chain seq x y z
N MET A 1 16.24 -6.84 -1.08
CA MET A 1 14.82 -7.24 -0.84
C MET A 1 14.73 -7.71 0.61
N GLN A 2 13.84 -7.13 1.40
CA GLN A 2 13.60 -7.53 2.78
C GLN A 2 12.52 -8.61 2.82
N ARG A 3 12.73 -9.63 3.68
CA ARG A 3 11.78 -10.74 3.85
C ARG A 3 11.66 -11.08 5.34
N TRP A 4 10.43 -11.33 5.78
CA TRP A 4 10.12 -11.77 7.15
C TRP A 4 9.31 -13.06 7.11
N ARG A 5 9.32 -13.78 8.24
CA ARG A 5 8.42 -14.90 8.50
C ARG A 5 7.62 -14.62 9.76
N VAL A 6 6.36 -15.05 9.72
CA VAL A 6 5.43 -15.06 10.86
C VAL A 6 4.82 -16.48 10.88
N GLY A 7 5.38 -17.35 11.66
CA GLY A 7 5.05 -18.79 11.60
C GLY A 7 5.30 -19.38 10.22
N ASP A 8 4.25 -19.84 9.55
CA ASP A 8 4.30 -20.40 8.20
C ASP A 8 4.14 -19.31 7.10
N VAL A 9 3.71 -18.10 7.46
CA VAL A 9 3.51 -16.99 6.53
C VAL A 9 4.84 -16.33 6.18
N THR A 10 5.06 -16.09 4.89
CA THR A 10 6.21 -15.32 4.38
C THR A 10 5.75 -13.95 3.90
N ILE A 11 6.48 -12.90 4.25
CA ILE A 11 6.22 -11.51 3.84
C ILE A 11 7.46 -10.99 3.12
N THR A 12 7.32 -10.48 1.91
CA THR A 12 8.41 -9.88 1.13
C THR A 12 8.06 -8.45 0.76
N ARG A 13 8.94 -7.49 1.08
CA ARG A 13 8.76 -6.06 0.73
C ARG A 13 9.32 -5.78 -0.65
N ILE A 14 8.50 -5.13 -1.49
CA ILE A 14 8.89 -4.60 -2.80
C ILE A 14 8.74 -3.08 -2.76
N ILE A 15 9.84 -2.37 -2.90
CA ILE A 15 9.90 -0.91 -2.83
C ILE A 15 9.71 -0.35 -4.24
N GLU A 16 8.70 0.48 -4.47
CA GLU A 16 8.55 1.22 -5.72
C GLU A 16 9.33 2.53 -5.68
N THR A 17 9.31 3.23 -4.54
CA THR A 17 10.13 4.43 -4.30
C THR A 17 10.48 4.54 -2.82
N GLU A 18 11.70 4.96 -2.55
CA GLU A 18 12.18 5.27 -1.20
C GLU A 18 13.14 6.44 -1.29
N ASP A 19 12.73 7.59 -0.78
CA ASP A 19 13.53 8.80 -0.84
C ASP A 19 13.10 9.83 0.23
N ALA A 20 13.82 10.95 0.29
CA ALA A 20 13.52 12.06 1.19
C ALA A 20 12.90 13.27 0.46
N SER A 21 12.21 13.04 -0.65
CA SER A 21 11.61 14.10 -1.47
C SER A 21 10.32 14.68 -0.89
N MET A 22 9.60 13.91 -0.06
CA MET A 22 8.39 14.38 0.59
C MET A 22 8.70 15.25 1.81
N SER A 23 8.13 16.46 1.84
CA SER A 23 8.31 17.36 2.98
C SER A 23 7.56 16.83 4.21
N ALA A 24 8.28 16.64 5.32
CA ALA A 24 7.70 16.30 6.61
C ALA A 24 6.59 17.31 7.02
N ALA A 25 6.74 18.58 6.67
CA ALA A 25 5.76 19.63 6.99
C ALA A 25 4.37 19.39 6.38
N ILE A 26 4.27 18.58 5.32
CA ILE A 26 2.98 18.24 4.69
C ILE A 26 2.33 17.08 5.43
N MET A 27 3.10 16.05 5.78
CA MET A 27 2.55 14.81 6.35
C MET A 27 2.56 14.83 7.89
N LEU A 28 3.66 15.28 8.47
CA LEU A 28 3.93 15.27 9.91
C LEU A 28 4.56 16.61 10.32
N PRO A 29 3.77 17.68 10.50
CA PRO A 29 4.29 19.03 10.76
C PRO A 29 5.23 19.13 11.99
N ASP A 30 5.01 18.28 13.00
CA ASP A 30 5.81 18.24 14.22
C ASP A 30 7.14 17.46 14.04
N ALA A 31 7.32 16.73 12.94
CA ALA A 31 8.54 16.00 12.63
C ALA A 31 9.67 16.92 12.11
N THR A 32 9.98 17.96 12.87
CA THR A 32 11.09 18.88 12.56
C THR A 32 12.44 18.17 12.73
N PRO A 33 13.52 18.61 12.04
CA PRO A 33 14.85 18.03 12.21
C PRO A 33 15.31 17.97 13.68
N ALA A 34 14.98 18.98 14.49
CA ALA A 34 15.30 19.00 15.91
C ALA A 34 14.54 17.93 16.71
N ASN A 35 13.24 17.75 16.42
CA ASN A 35 12.41 16.75 17.08
C ASN A 35 12.81 15.33 16.66
N LEU A 36 13.15 15.12 15.38
CA LEU A 36 13.62 13.84 14.85
C LEU A 36 14.98 13.44 15.42
N ALA A 37 15.88 14.41 15.64
CA ALA A 37 17.19 14.16 16.25
C ALA A 37 17.10 13.56 17.67
N ALA A 38 16.00 13.83 18.39
CA ALA A 38 15.74 13.25 19.70
C ALA A 38 15.34 11.77 19.68
N ILE A 39 15.09 11.18 18.48
CA ILE A 39 14.71 9.78 18.29
C ILE A 39 15.89 9.04 17.63
N GLY A 40 16.90 8.70 18.41
CA GLY A 40 18.21 8.25 17.91
C GLY A 40 18.19 7.01 16.99
N TRP A 41 17.20 6.11 17.15
CA TRP A 41 17.11 4.88 16.35
C TRP A 41 16.57 5.09 14.91
N LEU A 42 16.08 6.30 14.59
CA LEU A 42 15.60 6.59 13.23
C LEU A 42 16.74 6.60 12.20
N LYS A 43 17.96 7.01 12.63
CA LYS A 43 19.13 7.01 11.75
C LYS A 43 19.80 5.64 11.71
N PRO A 44 20.37 5.26 10.58
CA PRO A 44 20.41 5.98 9.30
C PRO A 44 19.23 5.65 8.37
N HIS A 45 18.28 4.79 8.78
CA HIS A 45 17.35 4.11 7.87
C HIS A 45 16.06 4.87 7.58
N PHE A 46 15.65 5.75 8.49
CA PHE A 46 14.35 6.44 8.40
C PHE A 46 14.48 7.97 8.33
N VAL A 47 15.67 8.49 8.64
CA VAL A 47 15.96 9.92 8.62
C VAL A 47 17.35 10.13 8.04
N THR A 48 17.49 11.07 7.10
CA THR A 48 18.77 11.47 6.52
C THR A 48 19.65 12.20 7.53
N ASP A 49 20.93 12.39 7.21
CA ASP A 49 21.82 13.18 8.05
C ASP A 49 21.38 14.64 8.19
N ALA A 50 20.70 15.17 7.18
CA ALA A 50 20.09 16.50 7.19
C ALA A 50 18.79 16.59 8.02
N GLY A 51 18.31 15.48 8.61
CA GLY A 51 17.08 15.46 9.40
C GLY A 51 15.80 15.45 8.57
N GLN A 52 15.84 14.92 7.33
CA GLN A 52 14.67 14.75 6.50
C GLN A 52 14.12 13.32 6.66
N LEU A 53 12.80 13.16 6.65
CA LEU A 53 12.15 11.85 6.66
C LEU A 53 12.47 11.10 5.35
N ILE A 54 12.78 9.83 5.47
CA ILE A 54 12.87 8.90 4.33
C ILE A 54 11.52 8.19 4.22
N SER A 55 10.75 8.58 3.22
CA SER A 55 9.44 7.99 2.92
C SER A 55 9.59 6.82 1.97
N SER A 56 8.74 5.82 2.10
CA SER A 56 8.76 4.63 1.26
C SER A 56 7.35 4.25 0.82
N VAL A 57 7.13 4.21 -0.50
CA VAL A 57 5.95 3.58 -1.10
C VAL A 57 6.34 2.18 -1.52
N HIS A 58 5.69 1.18 -0.96
CA HIS A 58 6.06 -0.21 -1.16
C HIS A 58 4.85 -1.14 -1.03
N SER A 59 4.93 -2.27 -1.69
CA SER A 59 3.99 -3.37 -1.57
C SER A 59 4.53 -4.47 -0.67
N LEU A 60 3.65 -5.21 -0.03
CA LEU A 60 4.01 -6.42 0.69
C LEU A 60 3.41 -7.64 -0.03
N LEU A 61 4.30 -8.55 -0.43
CA LEU A 61 3.93 -9.84 -1.01
C LEU A 61 3.84 -10.86 0.11
N VAL A 62 2.66 -11.47 0.28
CA VAL A 62 2.39 -12.42 1.37
C VAL A 62 2.06 -13.79 0.79
N GLU A 63 2.74 -14.82 1.29
CA GLU A 63 2.39 -16.22 1.02
C GLU A 63 1.80 -16.83 2.29
N SER A 64 0.55 -17.27 2.23
CA SER A 64 -0.20 -17.87 3.34
C SER A 64 -1.17 -18.93 2.84
N CYS A 65 -1.18 -20.11 3.44
CA CYS A 65 -2.08 -21.21 3.09
C CYS A 65 -2.06 -21.55 1.58
N GLY A 66 -0.90 -21.45 0.91
CA GLY A 66 -0.75 -21.66 -0.52
C GLY A 66 -1.26 -20.53 -1.42
N GLN A 67 -1.80 -19.46 -0.85
CA GLN A 67 -2.26 -18.26 -1.57
C GLN A 67 -1.15 -17.22 -1.68
N ARG A 68 -1.12 -16.50 -2.80
CA ARG A 68 -0.26 -15.35 -3.08
C ARG A 68 -1.06 -14.07 -3.03
N ILE A 69 -0.73 -13.23 -2.05
CA ILE A 69 -1.46 -12.01 -1.73
C ILE A 69 -0.52 -10.82 -1.96
N VAL A 70 -0.97 -9.82 -2.69
CA VAL A 70 -0.30 -8.52 -2.84
C VAL A 70 -1.06 -7.52 -1.98
N ILE A 71 -0.40 -6.93 -0.98
CA ILE A 71 -0.97 -5.89 -0.14
C ILE A 71 -0.44 -4.55 -0.62
N ASP A 72 -1.34 -3.68 -0.97
CA ASP A 72 -1.16 -2.36 -1.59
C ASP A 72 -0.31 -2.41 -2.88
N THR A 73 -0.72 -1.68 -3.87
CA THR A 73 -0.15 -1.78 -5.21
C THR A 73 0.56 -0.49 -5.64
N CYS A 74 1.07 0.27 -4.68
CA CYS A 74 1.91 1.43 -4.93
C CYS A 74 1.31 2.47 -5.90
N LEU A 75 2.18 3.22 -6.63
CA LEU A 75 1.81 4.37 -7.49
C LEU A 75 1.40 3.97 -8.90
N GLY A 76 2.06 2.96 -9.47
CA GLY A 76 1.83 2.54 -10.85
C GLY A 76 2.56 3.37 -11.90
N ASN A 77 2.74 2.78 -13.10
CA ASN A 77 3.27 3.48 -14.27
C ASN A 77 2.16 4.16 -15.07
N ASP A 78 2.54 5.16 -15.87
CA ASP A 78 1.69 5.91 -16.83
C ASP A 78 0.55 6.73 -16.22
N LYS A 79 0.39 6.70 -14.90
CA LYS A 79 -0.69 7.36 -14.17
C LYS A 79 -0.51 8.88 -14.14
N THR A 80 -1.58 9.63 -14.43
CA THR A 80 -1.59 11.06 -14.21
C THR A 80 -1.85 11.36 -12.75
N ARG A 81 -0.91 12.01 -12.07
CA ARG A 81 -0.99 12.35 -10.64
C ARG A 81 -0.68 13.82 -10.42
N ILE A 82 -1.33 14.43 -9.42
CA ILE A 82 -1.11 15.84 -9.05
C ILE A 82 0.25 16.03 -8.38
N VAL A 83 0.69 15.08 -7.57
CA VAL A 83 2.02 15.09 -6.96
C VAL A 83 3.08 14.87 -8.05
N PRO A 84 3.97 15.84 -8.31
CA PRO A 84 4.89 15.78 -9.46
C PRO A 84 5.77 14.53 -9.48
N GLN A 85 6.26 14.08 -8.31
CA GLN A 85 7.10 12.90 -8.17
C GLN A 85 6.35 11.59 -8.46
N TRP A 86 5.02 11.62 -8.43
CA TRP A 86 4.14 10.48 -8.69
C TRP A 86 3.61 10.45 -10.12
N ASN A 87 3.77 11.56 -10.85
CA ASN A 87 3.16 11.73 -12.15
C ASN A 87 3.90 10.99 -13.26
N ARG A 88 3.17 10.18 -14.03
CA ARG A 88 3.64 9.43 -15.22
C ARG A 88 4.96 8.67 -14.97
N ARG A 89 5.04 8.01 -13.84
CA ARG A 89 6.20 7.19 -13.49
C ARG A 89 6.45 6.09 -14.51
N GLN A 90 7.72 5.68 -14.57
CA GLN A 90 8.19 4.54 -15.35
C GLN A 90 9.16 3.76 -14.45
N GLY A 91 8.63 2.82 -13.67
CA GLY A 91 9.39 2.01 -12.73
C GLY A 91 9.42 0.54 -13.12
N ARG A 92 10.20 -0.25 -12.38
CA ARG A 92 10.40 -1.69 -12.61
C ARG A 92 9.65 -2.56 -11.61
N PHE A 93 8.61 -2.05 -11.01
CA PHE A 93 7.86 -2.74 -9.96
C PHE A 93 7.41 -4.15 -10.36
N LEU A 94 6.88 -4.33 -11.57
CA LEU A 94 6.45 -5.65 -12.05
C LEU A 94 7.61 -6.63 -12.26
N ASP A 95 8.77 -6.13 -12.70
CA ASP A 95 9.99 -6.96 -12.80
C ASP A 95 10.44 -7.43 -11.42
N GLU A 96 10.36 -6.54 -10.42
CA GLU A 96 10.76 -6.84 -9.03
C GLU A 96 9.81 -7.82 -8.35
N ILE A 97 8.49 -7.69 -8.57
CA ILE A 97 7.49 -8.66 -8.13
C ILE A 97 7.77 -10.04 -8.76
N ALA A 98 8.04 -10.08 -10.07
CA ALA A 98 8.36 -11.33 -10.76
C ALA A 98 9.66 -11.96 -10.24
N ALA A 99 10.70 -11.15 -10.00
CA ALA A 99 11.97 -11.59 -9.42
C ALA A 99 11.81 -12.14 -7.99
N ALA A 100 10.79 -11.65 -7.25
CA ALA A 100 10.41 -12.16 -5.93
C ALA A 100 9.64 -13.51 -5.98
N GLY A 101 9.32 -14.01 -7.18
CA GLY A 101 8.57 -15.24 -7.39
C GLY A 101 7.05 -15.04 -7.53
N PHE A 102 6.59 -13.80 -7.57
CA PHE A 102 5.18 -13.44 -7.77
C PHE A 102 4.93 -13.05 -9.23
N ALA A 103 4.88 -14.04 -10.13
CA ALA A 103 4.37 -13.78 -11.48
C ALA A 103 2.93 -13.24 -11.38
N ARG A 104 2.63 -12.15 -12.08
CA ARG A 104 1.33 -11.45 -11.98
C ARG A 104 0.12 -12.33 -12.29
N GLU A 105 0.30 -13.35 -13.13
CA GLU A 105 -0.73 -14.33 -13.50
C GLU A 105 -1.01 -15.34 -12.38
N ARG A 106 -0.18 -15.37 -11.35
CA ARG A 106 -0.26 -16.33 -10.23
C ARG A 106 -0.58 -15.67 -8.90
N VAL A 107 -0.95 -14.40 -8.90
CA VAL A 107 -1.46 -13.69 -7.73
C VAL A 107 -2.92 -14.07 -7.54
N ASP A 108 -3.28 -14.50 -6.33
CA ASP A 108 -4.64 -14.94 -5.99
C ASP A 108 -5.47 -13.78 -5.44
N PHE A 109 -4.83 -12.89 -4.66
CA PHE A 109 -5.49 -11.74 -4.07
C PHE A 109 -4.63 -10.47 -4.19
N VAL A 110 -5.30 -9.37 -4.47
CA VAL A 110 -4.80 -8.01 -4.24
C VAL A 110 -5.65 -7.40 -3.15
N VAL A 111 -5.02 -6.86 -2.11
CA VAL A 111 -5.73 -6.28 -0.96
C VAL A 111 -5.26 -4.86 -0.78
N CYS A 112 -6.18 -3.90 -0.86
CA CYS A 112 -5.85 -2.50 -0.59
C CYS A 112 -6.23 -2.15 0.86
N THR A 113 -5.26 -1.65 1.64
CA THR A 113 -5.51 -1.19 3.00
C THR A 113 -6.49 -0.03 3.01
N HIS A 114 -6.42 0.82 2.00
CA HIS A 114 -7.34 1.93 1.73
C HIS A 114 -7.19 2.41 0.27
N LEU A 115 -8.04 3.35 -0.14
CA LEU A 115 -8.11 3.79 -1.52
C LEU A 115 -7.47 5.19 -1.70
N HIS A 116 -6.14 5.26 -1.61
CA HIS A 116 -5.34 6.41 -2.02
C HIS A 116 -4.43 6.07 -3.20
N PRO A 117 -3.98 7.06 -3.98
CA PRO A 117 -3.28 6.84 -5.25
C PRO A 117 -1.98 6.05 -5.14
N ASP A 118 -1.31 6.09 -4.01
CA ASP A 118 -0.05 5.38 -3.71
C ASP A 118 -0.26 3.97 -3.13
N HIS A 119 -1.52 3.54 -2.97
CA HIS A 119 -1.89 2.19 -2.56
C HIS A 119 -2.60 1.38 -3.65
N VAL A 120 -3.10 2.04 -4.70
CA VAL A 120 -3.95 1.39 -5.73
C VAL A 120 -3.35 1.47 -7.15
N GLY A 121 -2.20 2.09 -7.34
CA GLY A 121 -1.69 2.41 -8.67
C GLY A 121 -1.50 1.21 -9.60
N TRP A 122 -0.82 0.18 -9.15
CA TRP A 122 -0.67 -1.07 -9.93
C TRP A 122 -1.85 -2.02 -9.80
N ASN A 123 -3.01 -1.61 -9.27
CA ASN A 123 -4.23 -2.37 -9.50
C ASN A 123 -4.48 -2.55 -11.00
N THR A 124 -4.08 -1.55 -11.79
CA THR A 124 -4.21 -1.59 -13.25
C THR A 124 -2.92 -1.16 -13.93
N MET A 125 -2.73 -1.64 -15.16
CA MET A 125 -1.68 -1.23 -16.08
C MET A 125 -2.27 -0.76 -17.40
N LEU A 126 -1.56 0.12 -18.11
CA LEU A 126 -1.98 0.64 -19.40
C LEU A 126 -1.60 -0.36 -20.51
N VAL A 127 -2.59 -0.87 -21.23
CA VAL A 127 -2.42 -1.78 -22.37
C VAL A 127 -3.25 -1.26 -23.54
N ASP A 128 -2.63 -0.92 -24.63
CA ASP A 128 -3.29 -0.41 -25.84
C ASP A 128 -4.25 0.76 -25.57
N GLY A 129 -3.84 1.68 -24.68
CA GLY A 129 -4.63 2.85 -24.29
C GLY A 129 -5.77 2.58 -23.32
N ARG A 130 -5.86 1.38 -22.76
CA ARG A 130 -6.89 0.96 -21.79
C ARG A 130 -6.27 0.54 -20.47
N TRP A 131 -6.90 0.92 -19.36
CA TRP A 131 -6.54 0.44 -18.04
C TRP A 131 -7.13 -0.95 -17.81
N LEU A 132 -6.27 -1.95 -17.65
CA LEU A 132 -6.66 -3.34 -17.39
C LEU A 132 -6.08 -3.79 -16.04
N PRO A 133 -6.75 -4.72 -15.33
CA PRO A 133 -6.20 -5.29 -14.11
C PRO A 133 -4.80 -5.85 -14.32
N THR A 134 -3.86 -5.44 -13.47
CA THR A 134 -2.47 -5.89 -13.54
C THR A 134 -2.32 -7.37 -13.25
N PHE A 135 -3.11 -7.88 -12.30
CA PHE A 135 -3.09 -9.27 -11.85
C PHE A 135 -4.34 -9.98 -12.37
N PRO A 136 -4.27 -10.62 -13.55
CA PRO A 136 -5.46 -11.03 -14.31
C PRO A 136 -6.25 -12.17 -13.67
N SER A 137 -5.65 -12.91 -12.74
CA SER A 137 -6.30 -14.03 -12.04
C SER A 137 -6.73 -13.66 -10.60
N ALA A 138 -6.35 -12.46 -10.12
CA ALA A 138 -6.57 -12.09 -8.74
C ALA A 138 -8.00 -11.62 -8.47
N ARG A 139 -8.47 -11.86 -7.24
CA ARG A 139 -9.57 -11.13 -6.63
C ARG A 139 -9.00 -9.87 -5.96
N TYR A 140 -9.59 -8.72 -6.24
CA TYR A 140 -9.19 -7.46 -5.65
C TYR A 140 -10.13 -7.10 -4.51
N ILE A 141 -9.59 -7.06 -3.31
CA ILE A 141 -10.35 -6.89 -2.06
C ILE A 141 -10.25 -5.45 -1.62
N PHE A 142 -11.41 -4.80 -1.48
CA PHE A 142 -11.55 -3.42 -1.03
C PHE A 142 -12.47 -3.34 0.17
N SER A 143 -12.18 -2.44 1.12
CA SER A 143 -13.14 -2.10 2.16
C SER A 143 -14.40 -1.50 1.52
N ALA A 144 -15.57 -2.07 1.85
CA ALA A 144 -16.85 -1.56 1.34
C ALA A 144 -17.09 -0.10 1.73
N GLN A 145 -16.64 0.31 2.91
CA GLN A 145 -16.80 1.68 3.39
C GLN A 145 -15.89 2.66 2.63
N ASP A 146 -14.65 2.26 2.32
CA ASP A 146 -13.72 3.11 1.56
C ASP A 146 -14.17 3.28 0.12
N TRP A 147 -14.65 2.19 -0.51
CA TRP A 147 -15.22 2.28 -1.85
C TRP A 147 -16.46 3.17 -1.89
N ALA A 148 -17.38 3.01 -0.96
CA ALA A 148 -18.59 3.83 -0.90
C ALA A 148 -18.28 5.32 -0.71
N TRP A 149 -17.22 5.65 0.03
CA TRP A 149 -16.75 7.02 0.18
C TRP A 149 -16.12 7.54 -1.11
N LEU A 150 -15.19 6.78 -1.72
CA LEU A 150 -14.49 7.18 -2.94
C LEU A 150 -15.45 7.33 -4.14
N ASP A 151 -16.42 6.44 -4.28
CA ASP A 151 -17.37 6.43 -5.39
C ASP A 151 -18.29 7.66 -5.38
N GLN A 152 -18.55 8.23 -4.21
CA GLN A 152 -19.36 9.43 -4.03
C GLN A 152 -18.53 10.72 -3.91
N ALA A 153 -17.23 10.58 -3.71
CA ALA A 153 -16.37 11.74 -3.57
C ALA A 153 -16.27 12.52 -4.88
N PRO A 154 -16.34 13.86 -4.87
CA PRO A 154 -15.89 14.64 -6.01
C PRO A 154 -14.44 14.30 -6.30
N VAL A 155 -13.99 14.51 -7.56
CA VAL A 155 -12.56 14.32 -7.92
C VAL A 155 -11.70 14.93 -6.80
N SER A 156 -10.94 14.08 -6.14
CA SER A 156 -10.24 14.45 -4.91
C SER A 156 -9.13 15.48 -5.20
N ALA A 157 -8.65 16.14 -4.14
CA ALA A 157 -7.44 16.98 -4.23
C ALA A 157 -6.20 16.17 -4.71
N LEU A 158 -6.28 14.83 -4.73
CA LEU A 158 -5.24 13.92 -5.23
C LEU A 158 -5.43 13.51 -6.70
N GLY A 159 -6.48 14.03 -7.39
CA GLY A 159 -6.81 13.74 -8.79
C GLY A 159 -7.78 12.57 -8.96
N ASP A 160 -8.13 12.27 -10.22
CA ASP A 160 -9.02 11.15 -10.58
C ASP A 160 -8.23 9.84 -10.69
N PHE A 161 -7.75 9.34 -9.56
CA PHE A 161 -7.09 8.04 -9.51
C PHE A 161 -8.08 6.86 -9.48
N ALA A 162 -9.34 7.08 -9.11
CA ALA A 162 -10.36 6.05 -9.15
C ALA A 162 -10.61 5.56 -10.58
N GLY A 163 -10.64 6.50 -11.56
CA GLY A 163 -10.90 6.22 -12.96
C GLY A 163 -9.81 5.36 -13.63
N ASP A 164 -8.57 5.49 -13.19
CA ASP A 164 -7.46 4.73 -13.78
C ASP A 164 -7.01 3.52 -12.95
N SER A 165 -7.33 3.44 -11.65
CA SER A 165 -6.76 2.43 -10.76
C SER A 165 -7.77 1.57 -10.00
N VAL A 166 -9.04 1.98 -9.88
CA VAL A 166 -10.04 1.25 -9.10
C VAL A 166 -11.25 0.83 -9.96
N ARG A 167 -11.90 1.78 -10.65
CA ARG A 167 -13.08 1.47 -11.48
C ARG A 167 -12.83 0.39 -12.53
N PRO A 168 -11.69 0.37 -13.27
CA PRO A 168 -11.46 -0.69 -14.25
C PRO A 168 -11.37 -2.09 -13.66
N VAL A 169 -10.99 -2.21 -12.38
CA VAL A 169 -10.99 -3.50 -11.67
C VAL A 169 -12.43 -3.98 -11.42
N PHE A 170 -13.34 -3.08 -11.02
CA PHE A 170 -14.76 -3.42 -10.89
C PHE A 170 -15.39 -3.73 -12.26
N ASP A 171 -15.06 -2.97 -13.30
CA ASP A 171 -15.55 -3.17 -14.66
C ASP A 171 -15.13 -4.54 -15.24
N SER A 172 -13.98 -5.07 -14.80
CA SER A 172 -13.52 -6.41 -15.17
C SER A 172 -14.20 -7.54 -14.40
N GLY A 173 -14.97 -7.22 -13.35
CA GLY A 173 -15.60 -8.20 -12.46
C GLY A 173 -14.66 -8.79 -11.41
N GLN A 174 -13.44 -8.25 -11.24
CA GLN A 174 -12.46 -8.75 -10.27
C GLN A 174 -12.50 -8.00 -8.92
N GLY A 175 -13.15 -6.84 -8.85
CA GLY A 175 -13.30 -6.03 -7.64
C GLY A 175 -14.35 -6.58 -6.69
N GLU A 176 -14.01 -6.71 -5.42
CA GLU A 176 -14.90 -7.19 -4.37
C GLU A 176 -14.86 -6.27 -3.16
N CYS A 177 -16.04 -5.74 -2.79
CA CYS A 177 -16.21 -4.97 -1.56
C CYS A 177 -16.51 -5.91 -0.40
N VAL A 178 -15.72 -5.82 0.66
CA VAL A 178 -15.85 -6.71 1.82
C VAL A 178 -16.07 -5.94 3.12
N ALA A 179 -16.54 -6.66 4.14
CA ALA A 179 -16.58 -6.15 5.51
C ALA A 179 -15.15 -5.99 6.09
N PRO A 180 -14.96 -5.08 7.06
CA PRO A 180 -13.63 -4.73 7.57
C PRO A 180 -12.98 -5.82 8.45
N ASP A 181 -13.61 -6.95 8.62
CA ASP A 181 -13.13 -8.14 9.33
C ASP A 181 -12.98 -9.37 8.40
N PHE A 182 -13.02 -9.14 7.09
CA PHE A 182 -12.94 -10.19 6.08
C PHE A 182 -11.65 -11.01 6.21
N ARG A 183 -11.78 -12.33 6.15
CA ARG A 183 -10.64 -13.25 6.17
C ARG A 183 -10.22 -13.63 4.75
N ILE A 184 -8.95 -13.36 4.43
CA ILE A 184 -8.35 -13.72 3.14
C ILE A 184 -7.90 -15.19 3.18
N THR A 185 -7.25 -15.57 4.28
CA THR A 185 -6.90 -16.95 4.63
C THR A 185 -7.16 -17.18 6.12
N ASP A 186 -6.93 -18.37 6.62
CA ASP A 186 -7.02 -18.66 8.07
C ASP A 186 -5.98 -17.87 8.89
N GLU A 187 -4.90 -17.42 8.24
CA GLU A 187 -3.77 -16.74 8.88
C GLU A 187 -3.74 -15.22 8.59
N VAL A 188 -4.53 -14.72 7.61
CA VAL A 188 -4.49 -13.33 7.14
C VAL A 188 -5.92 -12.77 7.06
N TRP A 189 -6.18 -11.65 7.75
CA TRP A 189 -7.51 -10.99 7.74
C TRP A 189 -7.40 -9.48 7.92
N LEU A 190 -8.49 -8.79 7.58
CA LEU A 190 -8.64 -7.35 7.75
C LEU A 190 -9.00 -7.00 9.20
N GLU A 191 -8.52 -5.87 9.68
CA GLU A 191 -8.91 -5.25 10.94
C GLU A 191 -9.27 -3.79 10.70
N SER A 192 -10.46 -3.37 11.13
CA SER A 192 -10.93 -1.99 10.95
C SER A 192 -10.05 -1.00 11.72
N THR A 193 -9.46 -0.05 11.01
CA THR A 193 -8.63 1.01 11.58
C THR A 193 -8.94 2.37 10.91
N PRO A 194 -10.22 2.83 10.96
CA PRO A 194 -10.63 4.06 10.30
C PRO A 194 -9.95 5.28 10.92
N GLY A 195 -9.74 6.31 10.12
CA GLY A 195 -9.11 7.57 10.52
C GLY A 195 -8.48 8.27 9.33
N HIS A 196 -7.41 7.70 8.79
CA HIS A 196 -6.74 8.20 7.59
C HIS A 196 -7.68 8.22 6.37
N SER A 197 -8.45 7.14 6.17
CA SER A 197 -9.66 7.11 5.36
C SER A 197 -10.83 6.53 6.15
N PRO A 198 -12.09 6.74 5.73
CA PRO A 198 -13.26 6.25 6.46
C PRO A 198 -13.32 4.72 6.58
N GLY A 199 -12.82 4.01 5.59
CA GLY A 199 -12.83 2.55 5.52
C GLY A 199 -11.44 1.93 5.61
N HIS A 200 -10.43 2.64 6.11
CA HIS A 200 -9.08 2.13 6.27
C HIS A 200 -9.06 0.84 7.09
N VAL A 201 -8.28 -0.13 6.64
CA VAL A 201 -8.05 -1.40 7.33
C VAL A 201 -6.56 -1.67 7.47
N SER A 202 -6.16 -2.21 8.61
CA SER A 202 -4.87 -2.88 8.78
C SER A 202 -5.01 -4.37 8.43
N ILE A 203 -3.91 -5.02 8.05
CA ILE A 203 -3.92 -6.45 7.75
C ILE A 203 -3.27 -7.20 8.91
N ARG A 204 -4.04 -8.05 9.56
CA ARG A 204 -3.54 -8.92 10.64
C ARG A 204 -3.02 -10.23 10.06
N ILE A 205 -1.90 -10.68 10.60
CA ILE A 205 -1.28 -11.94 10.24
C ILE A 205 -1.01 -12.69 11.54
N ALA A 206 -1.47 -13.95 11.64
CA ALA A 206 -1.15 -14.81 12.78
C ALA A 206 -0.98 -16.27 12.33
N SER A 207 0.16 -16.85 12.64
CA SER A 207 0.50 -18.22 12.28
C SER A 207 1.41 -18.83 13.34
N ARG A 208 1.13 -20.08 13.75
CA ARG A 208 1.96 -20.84 14.72
C ARG A 208 2.28 -20.11 16.03
N GLY A 209 1.38 -19.24 16.50
CA GLY A 209 1.57 -18.47 17.73
C GLY A 209 2.36 -17.16 17.55
N GLU A 210 2.88 -16.88 16.35
CA GLU A 210 3.48 -15.60 15.99
C GLU A 210 2.45 -14.66 15.37
N GLN A 211 2.66 -13.35 15.50
CA GLN A 211 1.74 -12.34 14.99
C GLN A 211 2.48 -11.15 14.35
N ALA A 212 1.85 -10.57 13.34
CA ALA A 212 2.26 -9.30 12.75
C ALA A 212 1.04 -8.48 12.35
N VAL A 213 1.27 -7.20 12.08
CA VAL A 213 0.28 -6.30 11.50
C VAL A 213 0.94 -5.47 10.39
N VAL A 214 0.26 -5.41 9.25
CA VAL A 214 0.54 -4.42 8.22
C VAL A 214 -0.38 -3.24 8.50
N THR A 215 0.19 -2.13 8.89
CA THR A 215 -0.58 -0.98 9.43
C THR A 215 -1.30 -0.18 8.35
N GLY A 216 -0.87 -0.30 7.07
CA GLY A 216 -1.24 0.72 6.09
C GLY A 216 -0.88 2.11 6.60
N ASP A 217 -1.68 3.09 6.28
CA ASP A 217 -1.50 4.48 6.68
C ASP A 217 -2.13 4.85 8.03
N LEU A 218 -2.30 3.83 8.93
CA LEU A 218 -2.47 4.10 10.35
C LEU A 218 -1.29 4.91 10.90
N MET A 219 -0.10 4.71 10.30
CA MET A 219 1.12 5.49 10.52
C MET A 219 1.86 5.67 9.19
N HIS A 220 2.27 6.89 8.88
CA HIS A 220 3.02 7.21 7.67
C HIS A 220 4.53 7.05 7.80
N HIS A 221 5.05 7.05 9.04
CA HIS A 221 6.50 6.98 9.27
C HIS A 221 6.82 6.38 10.65
N PRO A 222 7.90 5.60 10.78
CA PRO A 222 8.30 4.99 12.06
C PRO A 222 8.46 5.94 13.24
N CYS A 223 8.74 7.23 13.03
CA CYS A 223 8.82 8.21 14.13
C CYS A 223 7.52 8.30 14.94
N GLN A 224 6.37 7.97 14.35
CA GLN A 224 5.08 7.95 15.04
C GLN A 224 4.99 6.82 16.09
N LEU A 225 5.83 5.78 16.02
CA LEU A 225 5.96 4.81 17.11
C LEU A 225 6.48 5.47 18.40
N ALA A 226 7.37 6.45 18.27
CA ALA A 226 7.89 7.21 19.40
C ALA A 226 7.03 8.44 19.71
N ARG A 227 6.24 8.93 18.78
CA ARG A 227 5.42 10.15 18.87
C ARG A 227 4.07 9.92 18.19
N PRO A 228 3.17 9.11 18.79
CA PRO A 228 1.89 8.76 18.16
C PRO A 228 0.93 9.92 17.95
N HIS A 229 1.20 11.06 18.58
CA HIS A 229 0.41 12.29 18.45
C HIS A 229 0.84 13.21 17.29
N TRP A 230 1.90 12.85 16.57
CA TRP A 230 2.35 13.60 15.38
C TRP A 230 1.48 13.30 14.16
#